data_007262abf3cfcd9dd5750f2c732f5497
#
_entry.id   007262abf3cfcd9dd5750f2c732f5497
#
_cell.length_a   1.000
_cell.length_b   1.000
_cell.length_c   1.000
_cell.angle_alpha   90.00
_cell.angle_beta   90.00
_cell.angle_gamma   90.00
#
_symmetry.space_group_name_H-M   'P 1'
#
loop_
_entity.id
_entity.type
_entity.pdbx_description
1 polymer ?
#
loop_
_entity_poly.entity_id
_entity_poly.type
_entity_poly.pdbx_seq_one_letter_code
_entity_poly.pdbx_strand_id
1 'polypeptide(L)'
;NLLFNKLKEHDKNYKSDKNIYFSDHHLSHAASAFFPSPLEEAVVLTADGVGEWATTTVAVGKNNKLEIKKEIHFPHSLGLLYSAFTYYTGFKVNSGEYKLMGLAPYGSPIYCDKIKKLIDIKEDGTFRLDQNYFNYATGLTMTNSKFDNLFGQKPRDPRNEKITQFHMDIASSIQCITEEIMIKLSRSISKEYKIKNLCLAG
;
A
#
# COMPACT_ATOMS: atom_id res chain seq x y z
N ASN A 1 -20.80 -1.02 21.43
CA ASN A 1 -21.94 -0.14 21.78
C ASN A 1 -21.88 1.25 21.14
N LEU A 2 -20.68 1.80 20.84
CA LEU A 2 -20.58 3.12 20.20
C LEU A 2 -21.24 3.14 18.79
N LEU A 3 -20.92 2.15 17.96
CA LEU A 3 -21.49 2.03 16.61
C LEU A 3 -23.01 1.87 16.65
N PHE A 4 -23.52 1.01 17.52
CA PHE A 4 -24.95 0.82 17.74
C PHE A 4 -25.66 2.12 18.12
N ASN A 5 -25.10 2.88 19.06
CA ASN A 5 -25.66 4.16 19.47
C ASN A 5 -25.65 5.18 18.32
N LYS A 6 -24.60 5.22 17.52
CA LYS A 6 -24.52 6.10 16.33
C LYS A 6 -25.54 5.71 15.27
N LEU A 7 -25.72 4.43 14.98
CA LEU A 7 -26.73 3.96 14.03
C LEU A 7 -28.13 4.32 14.52
N LYS A 8 -28.39 4.22 15.83
CA LYS A 8 -29.68 4.59 16.44
C LYS A 8 -29.96 6.11 16.42
N GLU A 9 -28.90 6.95 16.41
CA GLU A 9 -29.06 8.40 16.20
C GLU A 9 -29.61 8.73 14.80
N HIS A 10 -29.21 7.94 13.78
CA HIS A 10 -29.64 8.11 12.40
C HIS A 10 -30.97 7.41 12.08
N ASP A 11 -31.19 6.22 12.65
CA ASP A 11 -32.46 5.48 12.52
C ASP A 11 -32.97 5.06 13.90
N LYS A 12 -34.00 5.80 14.39
CA LYS A 12 -34.64 5.50 15.68
C LYS A 12 -35.30 4.12 15.74
N ASN A 13 -35.59 3.51 14.60
CA ASN A 13 -36.15 2.17 14.49
C ASN A 13 -35.09 1.07 14.51
N TYR A 14 -33.81 1.42 14.46
CA TYR A 14 -32.72 0.46 14.59
C TYR A 14 -32.73 -0.18 15.97
N LYS A 15 -33.10 -1.46 16.03
CA LYS A 15 -33.41 -2.14 17.31
C LYS A 15 -32.37 -3.16 17.76
N SER A 16 -31.41 -3.53 16.91
CA SER A 16 -30.56 -4.68 17.22
C SER A 16 -29.13 -4.54 16.69
N ASP A 17 -28.18 -4.71 17.58
CA ASP A 17 -26.77 -4.92 17.27
C ASP A 17 -26.49 -6.29 16.61
N LYS A 18 -27.45 -7.22 16.67
CA LYS A 18 -27.36 -8.54 16.01
C LYS A 18 -27.30 -8.48 14.50
N ASN A 19 -27.66 -7.33 13.88
CA ASN A 19 -27.60 -7.12 12.44
C ASN A 19 -26.32 -6.41 11.99
N ILE A 20 -25.31 -6.30 12.85
CA ILE A 20 -24.01 -5.76 12.53
C ILE A 20 -23.06 -6.92 12.30
N TYR A 21 -22.49 -6.98 11.12
CA TYR A 21 -21.48 -7.96 10.71
C TYR A 21 -20.15 -7.24 10.52
N PHE A 22 -19.07 -7.89 10.89
CA PHE A 22 -17.71 -7.42 10.68
C PHE A 22 -17.04 -8.33 9.67
N SER A 23 -16.22 -7.76 8.81
CA SER A 23 -15.39 -8.48 7.86
C SER A 23 -13.96 -7.96 7.97
N ASP A 24 -12.99 -8.84 7.78
CA ASP A 24 -11.58 -8.46 7.76
C ASP A 24 -11.32 -7.46 6.63
N HIS A 25 -10.44 -6.49 6.88
CA HIS A 25 -10.15 -5.38 5.98
C HIS A 25 -9.70 -5.87 4.59
N HIS A 26 -8.67 -6.69 4.54
CA HIS A 26 -8.15 -7.21 3.27
C HIS A 26 -9.10 -8.20 2.58
N LEU A 27 -9.90 -8.95 3.34
CA LEU A 27 -10.96 -9.78 2.76
C LEU A 27 -12.02 -8.90 2.09
N SER A 28 -12.35 -7.76 2.68
CA SER A 28 -13.30 -6.79 2.10
C SER A 28 -12.77 -6.18 0.81
N HIS A 29 -11.48 -5.80 0.79
CA HIS A 29 -10.82 -5.35 -0.45
C HIS A 29 -10.84 -6.43 -1.53
N ALA A 30 -10.43 -7.64 -1.21
CA ALA A 30 -10.41 -8.75 -2.16
C ALA A 30 -11.82 -9.06 -2.70
N ALA A 31 -12.83 -9.04 -1.83
CA ALA A 31 -14.23 -9.24 -2.22
C ALA A 31 -14.74 -8.14 -3.15
N SER A 32 -14.37 -6.89 -2.89
CA SER A 32 -14.78 -5.73 -3.70
C SER A 32 -14.19 -5.75 -5.11
N ALA A 33 -13.06 -6.41 -5.31
CA ALA A 33 -12.45 -6.57 -6.63
C ALA A 33 -12.93 -7.85 -7.36
N PHE A 34 -13.07 -8.95 -6.65
CA PHE A 34 -13.37 -10.25 -7.27
C PHE A 34 -14.86 -10.40 -7.62
N PHE A 35 -15.77 -10.20 -6.67
CA PHE A 35 -17.19 -10.50 -6.90
C PHE A 35 -17.88 -9.64 -7.97
N PRO A 36 -17.56 -8.35 -8.18
CA PRO A 36 -18.12 -7.59 -9.30
C PRO A 36 -17.39 -7.85 -10.63
N SER A 37 -16.26 -8.57 -10.62
CA SER A 37 -15.54 -8.90 -11.85
C SER A 37 -16.30 -9.94 -12.69
N PRO A 38 -16.07 -10.00 -14.01
CA PRO A 38 -16.66 -11.02 -14.87
C PRO A 38 -15.92 -12.38 -14.77
N LEU A 39 -15.02 -12.57 -13.80
CA LEU A 39 -14.12 -13.71 -13.71
C LEU A 39 -14.71 -14.78 -12.79
N GLU A 40 -14.80 -16.01 -13.26
CA GLU A 40 -15.21 -17.16 -12.44
C GLU A 40 -14.10 -17.61 -11.49
N GLU A 41 -12.84 -17.38 -11.87
CA GLU A 41 -11.65 -17.72 -11.08
C GLU A 41 -10.57 -16.64 -11.29
N ALA A 42 -10.00 -16.15 -10.19
CA ALA A 42 -8.89 -15.20 -10.22
C ALA A 42 -8.02 -15.32 -8.97
N VAL A 43 -6.72 -14.96 -9.11
CA VAL A 43 -5.92 -14.54 -7.95
C VAL A 43 -6.25 -13.10 -7.66
N VAL A 44 -6.40 -12.77 -6.39
CA VAL A 44 -6.67 -11.40 -5.94
C VAL A 44 -5.47 -10.93 -5.12
N LEU A 45 -4.80 -9.89 -5.59
CA LEU A 45 -3.72 -9.23 -4.88
C LEU A 45 -4.25 -7.93 -4.27
N THR A 46 -4.14 -7.80 -2.96
CA THR A 46 -4.44 -6.54 -2.28
C THR A 46 -3.16 -5.91 -1.76
N ALA A 47 -3.01 -4.61 -1.92
CA ALA A 47 -1.88 -3.86 -1.39
C ALA A 47 -2.38 -2.56 -0.78
N ASP A 48 -2.13 -2.36 0.51
CA ASP A 48 -2.63 -1.25 1.29
C ASP A 48 -1.53 -0.62 2.15
N GLY A 49 -1.86 0.47 2.86
CA GLY A 49 -1.01 1.00 3.91
C GLY A 49 -0.92 0.03 5.07
N VAL A 50 -1.97 -0.07 5.84
CA VAL A 50 -2.19 -1.08 6.89
C VAL A 50 -3.69 -1.32 7.03
N GLY A 51 -4.12 -2.57 6.86
CA GLY A 51 -5.48 -3.01 7.16
C GLY A 51 -5.46 -3.95 8.35
N GLU A 52 -5.80 -3.47 9.53
CA GLU A 52 -5.65 -4.20 10.78
C GLU A 52 -4.17 -4.57 11.04
N TRP A 53 -3.72 -5.74 10.57
CA TRP A 53 -2.33 -6.18 10.66
C TRP A 53 -1.69 -6.45 9.29
N ALA A 54 -2.48 -6.95 8.33
CA ALA A 54 -2.02 -7.21 7.00
C ALA A 54 -1.81 -5.91 6.21
N THR A 55 -0.83 -5.91 5.31
CA THR A 55 -0.48 -4.79 4.42
C THR A 55 -0.56 -5.20 2.96
N THR A 56 -0.39 -6.49 2.68
CA THR A 56 -0.52 -7.09 1.36
C THR A 56 -1.08 -8.49 1.54
N THR A 57 -2.11 -8.86 0.78
CA THR A 57 -2.65 -10.21 0.81
C THR A 57 -2.80 -10.80 -0.57
N VAL A 58 -2.70 -12.12 -0.64
CA VAL A 58 -3.04 -12.91 -1.82
C VAL A 58 -4.24 -13.77 -1.46
N ALA A 59 -5.33 -13.60 -2.21
CA ALA A 59 -6.49 -14.46 -2.12
C ALA A 59 -6.73 -15.21 -3.44
N VAL A 60 -7.46 -16.32 -3.37
CA VAL A 60 -7.96 -17.05 -4.53
C VAL A 60 -9.49 -17.00 -4.49
N GLY A 61 -10.05 -16.40 -5.53
CA GLY A 61 -11.49 -16.37 -5.78
C GLY A 61 -11.88 -17.44 -6.78
N LYS A 62 -12.96 -18.16 -6.49
CA LYS A 62 -13.55 -19.16 -7.42
C LYS A 62 -15.06 -19.23 -7.20
N ASN A 63 -15.82 -18.91 -8.24
CA ASN A 63 -17.29 -18.79 -8.22
C ASN A 63 -17.71 -17.81 -7.08
N ASN A 64 -18.40 -18.30 -6.07
CA ASN A 64 -18.87 -17.53 -4.91
C ASN A 64 -17.99 -17.68 -3.64
N LYS A 65 -16.76 -18.21 -3.80
CA LYS A 65 -15.82 -18.41 -2.69
C LYS A 65 -14.60 -17.54 -2.88
N LEU A 66 -14.11 -16.99 -1.78
CA LEU A 66 -12.90 -16.20 -1.71
C LEU A 66 -12.11 -16.63 -0.48
N GLU A 67 -10.83 -16.93 -0.63
CA GLU A 67 -9.99 -17.44 0.45
C GLU A 67 -8.63 -16.74 0.44
N ILE A 68 -8.24 -16.10 1.54
CA ILE A 68 -6.90 -15.54 1.72
C ILE A 68 -5.90 -16.68 1.91
N LYS A 69 -4.82 -16.63 1.15
CA LYS A 69 -3.79 -17.67 1.10
C LYS A 69 -2.47 -17.22 1.70
N LYS A 70 -2.11 -15.94 1.53
CA LYS A 70 -0.82 -15.39 1.99
C LYS A 70 -1.00 -13.94 2.43
N GLU A 71 -0.12 -13.52 3.34
CA GLU A 71 -0.12 -12.16 3.87
C GLU A 71 1.30 -11.67 4.11
N ILE A 72 1.50 -10.37 3.91
CA ILE A 72 2.61 -9.60 4.46
C ILE A 72 2.02 -8.68 5.52
N HIS A 73 2.69 -8.61 6.68
CA HIS A 73 2.20 -7.88 7.83
C HIS A 73 3.00 -6.60 8.08
N PHE A 74 2.39 -5.67 8.79
CA PHE A 74 3.05 -4.54 9.41
C PHE A 74 4.30 -4.99 10.20
N PRO A 75 5.43 -4.27 10.12
CA PRO A 75 5.62 -2.96 9.52
C PRO A 75 6.03 -2.97 8.04
N HIS A 76 6.04 -4.12 7.39
CA HIS A 76 6.45 -4.27 6.00
C HIS A 76 5.25 -3.98 5.08
N SER A 77 5.21 -2.77 4.52
CA SER A 77 4.10 -2.29 3.71
C SER A 77 4.61 -1.51 2.51
N LEU A 78 4.15 -1.89 1.32
CA LEU A 78 4.43 -1.13 0.09
C LEU A 78 3.71 0.22 0.10
N GLY A 79 2.49 0.27 0.62
CA GLY A 79 1.72 1.50 0.77
C GLY A 79 2.39 2.47 1.75
N LEU A 80 2.87 1.99 2.93
CA LEU A 80 3.62 2.85 3.86
C LEU A 80 4.97 3.31 3.29
N LEU A 81 5.66 2.48 2.51
CA LEU A 81 6.85 2.90 1.79
C LEU A 81 6.52 4.05 0.83
N TYR A 82 5.47 3.91 0.02
CA TYR A 82 5.03 4.95 -0.90
C TYR A 82 4.61 6.23 -0.15
N SER A 83 3.91 6.10 0.97
CA SER A 83 3.54 7.20 1.86
C SER A 83 4.75 7.88 2.51
N ALA A 84 5.83 7.15 2.81
CA ALA A 84 7.08 7.73 3.30
C ALA A 84 7.70 8.66 2.25
N PHE A 85 7.69 8.27 0.98
CA PHE A 85 8.15 9.13 -0.12
C PHE A 85 7.18 10.28 -0.41
N THR A 86 5.87 10.07 -0.22
CA THR A 86 4.86 11.14 -0.26
C THR A 86 5.17 12.21 0.78
N TYR A 87 5.42 11.81 2.02
CA TYR A 87 5.87 12.70 3.09
C TYR A 87 7.19 13.40 2.75
N TYR A 88 8.19 12.64 2.29
CA TYR A 88 9.52 13.15 1.98
C TYR A 88 9.52 14.21 0.88
N THR A 89 8.66 14.07 -0.11
CA THR A 89 8.46 15.08 -1.16
C THR A 89 7.54 16.24 -0.74
N GLY A 90 7.10 16.27 0.53
CA GLY A 90 6.32 17.35 1.13
C GLY A 90 4.82 17.30 0.78
N PHE A 91 4.31 16.16 0.34
CA PHE A 91 2.88 15.97 0.17
C PHE A 91 2.26 15.38 1.45
N LYS A 92 0.96 15.62 1.62
CA LYS A 92 0.22 15.12 2.78
C LYS A 92 -0.07 13.63 2.63
N VAL A 93 0.40 12.82 3.58
CA VAL A 93 0.11 11.38 3.65
C VAL A 93 -1.40 11.13 3.75
N ASN A 94 -1.85 10.03 3.18
CA ASN A 94 -3.26 9.60 3.02
C ASN A 94 -4.12 10.48 2.09
N SER A 95 -3.51 11.46 1.42
CA SER A 95 -4.23 12.30 0.48
C SER A 95 -3.32 12.94 -0.58
N GLY A 96 -2.06 12.57 -0.62
CA GLY A 96 -1.06 13.13 -1.53
C GLY A 96 -0.30 12.10 -2.35
N GLU A 97 -0.57 10.82 -2.15
CA GLU A 97 0.06 9.72 -2.87
C GLU A 97 -0.17 9.84 -4.39
N TYR A 98 -1.38 10.23 -4.81
CA TYR A 98 -1.68 10.48 -6.22
C TYR A 98 -0.90 11.67 -6.79
N LYS A 99 -0.50 12.66 -5.95
CA LYS A 99 0.36 13.78 -6.38
C LYS A 99 1.79 13.33 -6.61
N LEU A 100 2.29 12.43 -5.74
CA LEU A 100 3.60 11.80 -5.93
C LEU A 100 3.60 10.96 -7.23
N MET A 101 2.55 10.16 -7.45
CA MET A 101 2.38 9.40 -8.69
C MET A 101 2.32 10.32 -9.91
N GLY A 102 1.56 11.41 -9.84
CA GLY A 102 1.47 12.42 -10.92
C GLY A 102 2.78 13.18 -11.15
N LEU A 103 3.69 13.23 -10.15
CA LEU A 103 5.00 13.85 -10.27
C LEU A 103 6.03 12.93 -10.97
N ALA A 104 5.87 11.61 -10.85
CA ALA A 104 6.83 10.61 -11.33
C ALA A 104 7.18 10.75 -12.84
N PRO A 105 6.24 11.04 -13.77
CA PRO A 105 6.56 11.20 -15.20
C PRO A 105 7.51 12.37 -15.53
N TYR A 106 7.69 13.33 -14.61
CA TYR A 106 8.57 14.49 -14.81
C TYR A 106 10.01 14.24 -14.35
N GLY A 107 10.30 13.08 -13.75
CA GLY A 107 11.60 12.68 -13.25
C GLY A 107 12.21 11.51 -13.99
N SER A 108 13.44 11.17 -13.59
CA SER A 108 14.18 9.98 -14.03
C SER A 108 14.43 9.06 -12.83
N PRO A 109 14.36 7.72 -12.97
CA PRO A 109 14.44 6.79 -11.84
C PRO A 109 15.89 6.54 -11.40
N ILE A 110 16.65 7.61 -11.13
CA ILE A 110 18.08 7.55 -10.80
C ILE A 110 18.39 7.16 -9.35
N TYR A 111 17.37 7.11 -8.50
CA TYR A 111 17.52 6.75 -7.09
C TYR A 111 17.08 5.32 -6.76
N CYS A 112 16.79 4.47 -7.75
CA CYS A 112 16.33 3.09 -7.52
C CYS A 112 17.30 2.29 -6.64
N ASP A 113 18.61 2.39 -6.87
CA ASP A 113 19.62 1.68 -6.06
C ASP A 113 19.66 2.17 -4.61
N LYS A 114 19.38 3.45 -4.36
CA LYS A 114 19.23 3.98 -3.00
C LYS A 114 17.96 3.46 -2.35
N ILE A 115 16.85 3.39 -3.08
CA ILE A 115 15.58 2.86 -2.56
C ILE A 115 15.73 1.37 -2.23
N LYS A 116 16.46 0.60 -3.03
CA LYS A 116 16.76 -0.82 -2.76
C LYS A 116 17.58 -1.05 -1.49
N LYS A 117 18.19 -0.02 -0.90
CA LYS A 117 18.78 -0.11 0.46
C LYS A 117 17.73 -0.03 1.58
N LEU A 118 16.54 0.48 1.28
CA LEU A 118 15.42 0.58 2.23
C LEU A 118 14.55 -0.66 2.26
N ILE A 119 14.65 -1.52 1.24
CA ILE A 119 13.76 -2.64 1.01
C ILE A 119 14.52 -3.83 0.41
N ASP A 120 14.39 -4.98 1.04
CA ASP A 120 14.86 -6.26 0.52
C ASP A 120 13.73 -6.89 -0.30
N ILE A 121 13.93 -6.98 -1.62
CA ILE A 121 12.96 -7.52 -2.58
C ILE A 121 13.42 -8.90 -3.04
N LYS A 122 12.61 -9.93 -2.79
CA LYS A 122 12.88 -11.30 -3.22
C LYS A 122 12.52 -11.51 -4.69
N GLU A 123 12.94 -12.65 -5.25
CA GLU A 123 12.65 -13.01 -6.64
C GLU A 123 11.15 -13.14 -6.92
N ASP A 124 10.38 -13.63 -5.94
CA ASP A 124 8.93 -13.78 -6.00
C ASP A 124 8.15 -12.47 -5.80
N GLY A 125 8.86 -11.38 -5.53
CA GLY A 125 8.28 -10.05 -5.26
C GLY A 125 7.92 -9.82 -3.79
N THR A 126 8.04 -10.81 -2.90
CA THR A 126 7.90 -10.57 -1.47
C THR A 126 9.01 -9.64 -1.00
N PHE A 127 8.75 -8.86 0.04
CA PHE A 127 9.68 -7.82 0.46
C PHE A 127 9.69 -7.62 1.97
N ARG A 128 10.78 -7.00 2.45
CA ARG A 128 10.91 -6.50 3.81
C ARG A 128 11.54 -5.12 3.82
N LEU A 129 10.96 -4.19 4.59
CA LEU A 129 11.51 -2.86 4.79
C LEU A 129 12.55 -2.85 5.91
N ASP A 130 13.64 -2.13 5.71
CA ASP A 130 14.59 -1.84 6.80
C ASP A 130 14.04 -0.70 7.67
N GLN A 131 13.49 -1.07 8.83
CA GLN A 131 12.87 -0.14 9.77
C GLN A 131 13.82 0.90 10.37
N ASN A 132 15.15 0.76 10.18
CA ASN A 132 16.12 1.77 10.62
C ASN A 132 15.97 3.13 9.92
N TYR A 133 15.28 3.18 8.79
CA TYR A 133 15.08 4.41 8.00
C TYR A 133 13.73 5.08 8.24
N PHE A 134 12.81 4.42 8.93
CA PHE A 134 11.42 4.85 9.08
C PHE A 134 11.05 5.14 10.54
N ASN A 135 10.13 6.08 10.74
CA ASN A 135 9.60 6.44 12.05
C ASN A 135 8.11 6.10 12.22
N TYR A 136 7.42 5.70 11.16
CA TYR A 136 5.97 5.57 11.18
C TYR A 136 5.44 4.53 12.19
N ALA A 137 6.29 3.58 12.62
CA ALA A 137 5.88 2.58 13.60
C ALA A 137 5.77 3.13 15.02
N THR A 138 6.59 4.12 15.40
CA THR A 138 6.71 4.60 16.80
C THR A 138 6.79 6.12 16.92
N GLY A 139 6.89 6.85 15.81
CA GLY A 139 7.10 8.30 15.79
C GLY A 139 5.97 9.07 15.12
N LEU A 140 6.16 10.38 15.02
CA LEU A 140 5.21 11.32 14.41
C LEU A 140 5.58 11.72 12.97
N THR A 141 6.68 11.17 12.45
CA THR A 141 7.16 11.40 11.08
C THR A 141 7.24 10.06 10.33
N MET A 142 7.22 10.11 9.01
CA MET A 142 7.33 8.88 8.21
C MET A 142 8.78 8.40 8.10
N THR A 143 9.74 9.36 7.99
CA THR A 143 11.16 9.11 7.78
C THR A 143 11.99 9.71 8.91
N ASN A 144 13.28 9.35 8.97
CA ASN A 144 14.23 9.86 9.96
C ASN A 144 15.53 10.37 9.30
N SER A 145 16.49 10.80 10.12
CA SER A 145 17.76 11.35 9.65
C SER A 145 18.62 10.37 8.83
N LYS A 146 18.49 9.06 9.03
CA LYS A 146 19.20 8.08 8.20
C LYS A 146 18.64 8.06 6.77
N PHE A 147 17.32 8.21 6.64
CA PHE A 147 16.67 8.36 5.34
C PHE A 147 17.16 9.64 4.64
N ASP A 148 17.17 10.78 5.37
CA ASP A 148 17.64 12.05 4.85
C ASP A 148 19.10 11.97 4.37
N ASN A 149 19.97 11.35 5.16
CA ASN A 149 21.38 11.16 4.80
C ASN A 149 21.56 10.26 3.57
N LEU A 150 20.71 9.24 3.40
CA LEU A 150 20.76 8.34 2.24
C LEU A 150 20.50 9.10 0.94
N PHE A 151 19.53 10.01 0.94
CA PHE A 151 19.17 10.79 -0.24
C PHE A 151 19.92 12.13 -0.34
N GLY A 152 20.51 12.61 0.77
CA GLY A 152 21.32 13.84 0.84
C GLY A 152 20.50 15.11 1.05
N GLN A 153 19.22 15.01 1.34
CA GLN A 153 18.32 16.13 1.61
C GLN A 153 17.36 15.77 2.76
N LYS A 154 16.78 16.79 3.40
CA LYS A 154 15.67 16.65 4.35
C LYS A 154 14.33 16.56 3.61
N PRO A 155 13.26 16.10 4.28
CA PRO A 155 11.91 16.19 3.72
C PRO A 155 11.59 17.63 3.33
N ARG A 156 10.98 17.82 2.16
CA ARG A 156 10.61 19.14 1.63
C ARG A 156 9.57 19.82 2.56
N ASP A 157 9.81 21.07 2.92
CA ASP A 157 8.79 21.92 3.53
C ASP A 157 7.92 22.56 2.41
N PRO A 158 6.66 22.14 2.26
CA PRO A 158 5.80 22.65 1.19
C PRO A 158 5.43 24.13 1.32
N ARG A 159 5.65 24.74 2.50
CA ARG A 159 5.36 26.17 2.74
C ARG A 159 6.48 27.07 2.21
N ASN A 160 7.72 26.61 2.30
CA ASN A 160 8.91 27.41 2.04
C ASN A 160 9.71 26.93 0.83
N GLU A 161 9.48 25.70 0.33
CA GLU A 161 10.28 25.08 -0.71
C GLU A 161 9.44 24.68 -1.93
N LYS A 162 9.98 24.95 -3.12
CA LYS A 162 9.39 24.49 -4.38
C LYS A 162 9.78 23.04 -4.67
N ILE A 163 8.97 22.36 -5.48
CA ILE A 163 9.34 21.09 -6.08
C ILE A 163 10.49 21.35 -7.06
N THR A 164 11.53 20.51 -6.99
CA THR A 164 12.71 20.56 -7.84
C THR A 164 12.88 19.25 -8.62
N GLN A 165 13.84 19.18 -9.53
CA GLN A 165 14.16 17.96 -10.27
C GLN A 165 14.46 16.79 -9.33
N PHE A 166 15.13 17.03 -8.19
CA PHE A 166 15.36 16.01 -7.17
C PHE A 166 14.04 15.32 -6.72
N HIS A 167 13.00 16.10 -6.45
CA HIS A 167 11.71 15.53 -6.00
C HIS A 167 11.00 14.75 -7.12
N MET A 168 11.15 15.19 -8.36
CA MET A 168 10.64 14.49 -9.56
C MET A 168 11.36 13.15 -9.74
N ASP A 169 12.68 13.13 -9.61
CA ASP A 169 13.50 11.93 -9.73
C ASP A 169 13.26 10.94 -8.60
N ILE A 170 13.04 11.43 -7.37
CA ILE A 170 12.58 10.61 -6.24
C ILE A 170 11.21 9.97 -6.53
N ALA A 171 10.25 10.76 -7.04
CA ALA A 171 8.92 10.26 -7.40
C ALA A 171 9.00 9.19 -8.49
N SER A 172 9.78 9.43 -9.54
CA SER A 172 10.01 8.47 -10.63
C SER A 172 10.66 7.18 -10.10
N SER A 173 11.61 7.31 -9.19
CA SER A 173 12.34 6.16 -8.64
C SER A 173 11.46 5.27 -7.75
N ILE A 174 10.65 5.85 -6.85
CA ILE A 174 9.75 5.05 -6.02
C ILE A 174 8.62 4.42 -6.86
N GLN A 175 8.14 5.11 -7.88
CA GLN A 175 7.18 4.56 -8.83
C GLN A 175 7.74 3.33 -9.52
N CYS A 176 8.97 3.41 -10.05
CA CYS A 176 9.67 2.29 -10.69
C CYS A 176 9.82 1.08 -9.76
N ILE A 177 10.22 1.29 -8.51
CA ILE A 177 10.35 0.20 -7.52
C ILE A 177 8.99 -0.40 -7.17
N THR A 178 7.96 0.43 -7.02
CA THR A 178 6.58 -0.05 -6.75
C THR A 178 6.08 -0.95 -7.88
N GLU A 179 6.29 -0.52 -9.13
CA GLU A 179 5.93 -1.31 -10.32
C GLU A 179 6.71 -2.63 -10.38
N GLU A 180 8.03 -2.60 -10.11
CA GLU A 180 8.87 -3.80 -10.06
C GLU A 180 8.28 -4.84 -9.09
N ILE A 181 7.93 -4.41 -7.87
CA ILE A 181 7.38 -5.28 -6.82
C ILE A 181 6.02 -5.85 -7.24
N MET A 182 5.11 -4.98 -7.68
CA MET A 182 3.75 -5.39 -8.06
C MET A 182 3.76 -6.38 -9.24
N ILE A 183 4.63 -6.16 -10.22
CA ILE A 183 4.80 -7.07 -11.38
C ILE A 183 5.38 -8.41 -10.93
N LYS A 184 6.40 -8.42 -10.07
CA LYS A 184 6.99 -9.66 -9.54
C LYS A 184 5.97 -10.45 -8.74
N LEU A 185 5.27 -9.82 -7.80
CA LEU A 185 4.20 -10.46 -7.02
C LEU A 185 3.14 -11.06 -7.94
N SER A 186 2.61 -10.27 -8.87
CA SER A 186 1.56 -10.72 -9.80
C SER A 186 1.98 -11.93 -10.63
N ARG A 187 3.21 -11.92 -11.15
CA ARG A 187 3.76 -13.05 -11.93
C ARG A 187 3.98 -14.29 -11.06
N SER A 188 4.51 -14.11 -9.86
CA SER A 188 4.79 -15.20 -8.93
C SER A 188 3.51 -15.90 -8.50
N ILE A 189 2.49 -15.15 -8.06
CA ILE A 189 1.22 -15.70 -7.59
C ILE A 189 0.45 -16.37 -8.75
N SER A 190 0.46 -15.77 -9.95
CA SER A 190 -0.16 -16.39 -11.14
C SER A 190 0.48 -17.74 -11.47
N LYS A 191 1.80 -17.83 -11.39
CA LYS A 191 2.55 -19.08 -11.63
C LYS A 191 2.28 -20.11 -10.53
N GLU A 192 2.28 -19.71 -9.27
CA GLU A 192 2.08 -20.59 -8.11
C GLU A 192 0.69 -21.23 -8.12
N TYR A 193 -0.35 -20.41 -8.29
CA TYR A 193 -1.74 -20.88 -8.29
C TYR A 193 -2.20 -21.40 -9.66
N LYS A 194 -1.38 -21.23 -10.71
CA LYS A 194 -1.71 -21.60 -12.10
C LYS A 194 -2.98 -20.90 -12.62
N ILE A 195 -3.27 -19.71 -12.11
CA ILE A 195 -4.42 -18.89 -12.50
C ILE A 195 -3.88 -17.66 -13.24
N LYS A 196 -4.41 -17.41 -14.46
CA LYS A 196 -3.97 -16.28 -15.31
C LYS A 196 -4.71 -14.97 -15.00
N ASN A 197 -5.91 -15.07 -14.44
CA ASN A 197 -6.74 -13.92 -14.13
C ASN A 197 -6.27 -13.27 -12.80
N LEU A 198 -6.18 -11.96 -12.79
CA LEU A 198 -5.75 -11.17 -11.65
C LEU A 198 -6.77 -10.09 -11.36
N CYS A 199 -7.19 -9.98 -10.10
CA CYS A 199 -7.89 -8.82 -9.55
C CYS A 199 -6.94 -8.06 -8.63
N LEU A 200 -7.03 -6.73 -8.62
CA LEU A 200 -6.24 -5.85 -7.76
C LEU A 200 -7.18 -4.99 -6.90
N ALA A 201 -6.83 -4.81 -5.62
CA ALA A 201 -7.54 -3.95 -4.68
C ALA A 201 -6.59 -3.39 -3.59
N GLY A 202 -7.09 -2.41 -2.83
CA GLY A 202 -6.38 -1.72 -1.77
C GLY A 202 -6.09 -0.28 -2.10
#